data_98947a7a6d585b77021b263fc628c5d5
#
_entry.id   98947a7a6d585b77021b263fc628c5d5
#
_cell.length_a   1.000
_cell.length_b   1.000
_cell.length_c   1.000
_cell.angle_alpha   90.00
_cell.angle_beta   90.00
_cell.angle_gamma   90.00
#
_symmetry.space_group_name_H-M   'P 1'
#
loop_
_entity.id
_entity.type
_entity.pdbx_description
1 polymer ?
#
loop_
_entity_poly.entity_id
_entity_poly.type
_entity_poly.pdbx_seq_one_letter_code
_entity_poly.pdbx_strand_id
1 'polypeptide(L)'
;ETDGRACPDVLLRTVIDGRNCNAGEEGELRVKGPQVCMGYLDASLDADAFDEDGWFRTGDLGVIDAEGFVSITGRLKDIIIRKGENISAKEIEDLLYAHPAIADCAVIGLSDASSGERACAVVVLKAGSSLTFPEMVDYLRNKQLSMHKVPEQLEIIDALPRNPSGKVLKKDLRVTYGGRI
;
A
#
# COMPACT_ATOMS: atom_id res chain seq x y z
N GLU A 1 0.87 15.02 -7.58
CA GLU A 1 0.03 14.21 -8.53
C GLU A 1 -1.21 13.73 -7.80
N THR A 2 -2.35 13.67 -8.48
CA THR A 2 -3.62 13.18 -7.93
C THR A 2 -4.17 12.08 -8.83
N ASP A 3 -5.03 11.21 -8.27
CA ASP A 3 -5.75 10.17 -9.01
C ASP A 3 -7.03 10.71 -9.67
N GLY A 4 -7.35 11.97 -9.47
CA GLY A 4 -8.48 12.66 -10.08
C GLY A 4 -9.61 12.99 -9.09
N ARG A 5 -10.82 13.24 -9.62
CA ARG A 5 -12.04 13.52 -8.84
C ARG A 5 -13.09 12.46 -9.07
N ALA A 6 -14.03 12.35 -8.13
CA ALA A 6 -15.20 11.51 -8.31
C ALA A 6 -15.98 11.88 -9.58
N CYS A 7 -16.46 10.87 -10.30
CA CYS A 7 -17.42 11.08 -11.40
C CYS A 7 -18.76 11.62 -10.86
N PRO A 8 -19.62 12.22 -11.71
CA PRO A 8 -20.98 12.60 -11.32
C PRO A 8 -21.70 11.43 -10.62
N ASP A 9 -22.49 11.75 -9.60
CA ASP A 9 -23.28 10.81 -8.80
C ASP A 9 -22.45 9.82 -7.94
N VAL A 10 -21.12 9.95 -7.93
CA VAL A 10 -20.21 9.20 -7.05
C VAL A 10 -19.84 10.06 -5.85
N LEU A 11 -20.10 9.54 -4.67
CA LEU A 11 -19.71 10.16 -3.42
C LEU A 11 -18.44 9.47 -2.90
N LEU A 12 -17.48 10.28 -2.48
CA LEU A 12 -16.25 9.83 -1.82
C LEU A 12 -16.11 10.50 -0.47
N ARG A 13 -15.57 9.77 0.49
CA ARG A 13 -15.10 10.30 1.77
C ARG A 13 -13.89 9.53 2.24
N THR A 14 -13.09 10.14 3.10
CA THR A 14 -12.07 9.45 3.89
C THR A 14 -12.55 9.30 5.32
N VAL A 15 -12.24 8.15 5.95
CA VAL A 15 -12.67 7.81 7.31
C VAL A 15 -11.48 7.30 8.11
N ILE A 16 -11.31 7.83 9.32
CA ILE A 16 -10.31 7.37 10.31
C ILE A 16 -11.02 7.20 11.66
N ASP A 17 -10.78 6.08 12.34
CA ASP A 17 -11.34 5.77 13.66
C ASP A 17 -12.88 5.98 13.73
N GLY A 18 -13.58 5.62 12.65
CA GLY A 18 -15.04 5.73 12.56
C GLY A 18 -15.58 7.14 12.28
N ARG A 19 -14.74 8.19 12.20
CA ARG A 19 -15.13 9.56 11.83
C ARG A 19 -14.75 9.93 10.41
N ASN A 20 -15.51 10.81 9.79
CA ASN A 20 -15.11 11.42 8.53
C ASN A 20 -13.88 12.32 8.75
N CYS A 21 -12.93 12.24 7.83
CA CYS A 21 -11.76 13.11 7.80
C CYS A 21 -12.11 14.51 7.29
N ASN A 22 -11.30 15.50 7.68
CA ASN A 22 -11.31 16.82 7.06
C ASN A 22 -10.57 16.78 5.72
N ALA A 23 -10.74 17.81 4.88
CA ALA A 23 -9.98 17.96 3.66
C ALA A 23 -8.46 17.98 3.98
N GLY A 24 -7.69 17.19 3.23
CA GLY A 24 -6.26 17.04 3.43
C GLY A 24 -5.86 16.01 4.50
N GLU A 25 -6.82 15.40 5.21
CA GLU A 25 -6.55 14.37 6.22
C GLU A 25 -6.62 12.97 5.59
N GLU A 26 -5.63 12.13 5.87
CA GLU A 26 -5.59 10.76 5.38
C GLU A 26 -6.58 9.86 6.13
N GLY A 27 -7.25 8.97 5.41
CA GLY A 27 -8.12 7.96 5.98
C GLY A 27 -8.48 6.88 4.96
N GLU A 28 -9.25 5.87 5.40
CA GLU A 28 -9.81 4.88 4.48
C GLU A 28 -10.75 5.55 3.49
N LEU A 29 -10.48 5.40 2.20
CA LEU A 29 -11.39 5.83 1.14
C LEU A 29 -12.66 4.97 1.15
N ARG A 30 -13.81 5.62 1.25
CA ARG A 30 -15.11 4.97 1.11
C ARG A 30 -15.87 5.59 -0.05
N VAL A 31 -16.59 4.75 -0.76
CA VAL A 31 -17.32 5.16 -1.95
C VAL A 31 -18.79 4.76 -1.84
N LYS A 32 -19.68 5.63 -2.34
CA LYS A 32 -21.11 5.37 -2.47
C LYS A 32 -21.60 5.93 -3.80
N GLY A 33 -22.42 5.18 -4.51
CA GLY A 33 -22.98 5.63 -5.78
C GLY A 33 -23.45 4.47 -6.65
N PRO A 34 -24.01 4.76 -7.83
CA PRO A 34 -24.63 3.75 -8.69
C PRO A 34 -23.64 2.75 -9.29
N GLN A 35 -22.34 3.05 -9.29
CA GLN A 35 -21.28 2.15 -9.79
C GLN A 35 -20.85 1.10 -8.76
N VAL A 36 -21.25 1.23 -7.49
CA VAL A 36 -20.91 0.28 -6.43
C VAL A 36 -21.85 -0.93 -6.55
N CYS A 37 -21.29 -2.14 -6.44
CA CYS A 37 -22.07 -3.36 -6.40
C CYS A 37 -23.08 -3.34 -5.24
N MET A 38 -24.20 -4.04 -5.39
CA MET A 38 -25.24 -4.12 -4.36
C MET A 38 -24.87 -5.07 -3.21
N GLY A 39 -23.82 -5.89 -3.38
CA GLY A 39 -23.35 -6.87 -2.41
C GLY A 39 -22.55 -7.99 -3.07
N TYR A 40 -22.04 -8.88 -2.26
CA TYR A 40 -21.34 -10.09 -2.68
C TYR A 40 -22.32 -11.27 -2.86
N LEU A 41 -21.94 -12.27 -3.65
CA LEU A 41 -22.73 -13.53 -3.76
C LEU A 41 -22.80 -14.24 -2.40
N ASP A 42 -21.74 -14.19 -1.63
CA ASP A 42 -21.75 -14.59 -0.21
C ASP A 42 -22.06 -13.34 0.64
N ALA A 43 -23.32 -13.23 1.05
CA ALA A 43 -23.78 -12.09 1.82
C ALA A 43 -23.09 -11.93 3.19
N SER A 44 -22.39 -12.96 3.68
CA SER A 44 -21.60 -12.84 4.92
C SER A 44 -20.43 -11.87 4.79
N LEU A 45 -19.99 -11.58 3.58
CA LEU A 45 -18.90 -10.64 3.28
C LEU A 45 -19.35 -9.18 3.27
N ASP A 46 -20.66 -8.93 3.19
CA ASP A 46 -21.19 -7.56 3.08
C ASP A 46 -20.98 -6.75 4.36
N ALA A 47 -21.04 -7.38 5.52
CA ALA A 47 -20.85 -6.72 6.81
C ALA A 47 -19.44 -6.09 6.94
N ASP A 48 -18.43 -6.71 6.33
CA ASP A 48 -17.07 -6.17 6.30
C ASP A 48 -16.86 -5.18 5.14
N ALA A 49 -17.62 -5.35 4.04
CA ALA A 49 -17.47 -4.55 2.83
C ALA A 49 -18.23 -3.22 2.86
N PHE A 50 -19.35 -3.16 3.59
CA PHE A 50 -20.17 -1.96 3.69
C PHE A 50 -20.28 -1.49 5.13
N ASP A 51 -20.41 -0.19 5.33
CA ASP A 51 -20.80 0.35 6.63
C ASP A 51 -22.34 0.46 6.76
N GLU A 52 -22.80 0.83 7.96
CA GLU A 52 -24.23 0.92 8.29
C GLU A 52 -25.00 1.91 7.39
N ASP A 53 -24.31 2.91 6.84
CA ASP A 53 -24.88 3.90 5.93
C ASP A 53 -24.78 3.47 4.45
N GLY A 54 -24.29 2.26 4.16
CA GLY A 54 -24.13 1.70 2.82
C GLY A 54 -22.95 2.27 2.02
N TRP A 55 -21.90 2.75 2.68
CA TRP A 55 -20.66 3.10 2.03
C TRP A 55 -19.77 1.87 1.88
N PHE A 56 -19.29 1.64 0.67
CA PHE A 56 -18.34 0.58 0.40
C PHE A 56 -16.95 0.95 0.93
N ARG A 57 -16.39 0.07 1.73
CA ARG A 57 -15.02 0.16 2.27
C ARG A 57 -14.04 -0.36 1.23
N THR A 58 -13.26 0.55 0.62
CA THR A 58 -12.33 0.15 -0.45
C THR A 58 -11.11 -0.59 0.07
N GLY A 59 -10.77 -0.36 1.35
CA GLY A 59 -9.51 -0.80 1.94
C GLY A 59 -8.30 -0.03 1.41
N ASP A 60 -8.49 0.98 0.57
CA ASP A 60 -7.44 1.89 0.14
C ASP A 60 -7.37 3.09 1.09
N LEU A 61 -6.17 3.56 1.38
CA LEU A 61 -5.90 4.81 2.09
C LEU A 61 -5.76 5.94 1.09
N GLY A 62 -6.22 7.12 1.46
CA GLY A 62 -6.08 8.29 0.61
C GLY A 62 -6.42 9.58 1.32
N VAL A 63 -6.18 10.66 0.60
CA VAL A 63 -6.47 12.02 0.99
C VAL A 63 -7.42 12.62 -0.04
N ILE A 64 -8.41 13.37 0.42
CA ILE A 64 -9.27 14.21 -0.45
C ILE A 64 -8.96 15.65 -0.10
N ASP A 65 -8.49 16.43 -1.06
CA ASP A 65 -8.18 17.85 -0.84
C ASP A 65 -9.44 18.73 -0.81
N ALA A 66 -9.25 20.03 -0.54
CA ALA A 66 -10.36 21.00 -0.46
C ALA A 66 -11.08 21.19 -1.81
N GLU A 67 -10.43 20.91 -2.91
CA GLU A 67 -10.98 20.97 -4.27
C GLU A 67 -11.66 19.65 -4.69
N GLY A 68 -11.58 18.59 -3.86
CA GLY A 68 -12.17 17.28 -4.10
C GLY A 68 -11.32 16.34 -4.96
N PHE A 69 -10.03 16.63 -5.14
CA PHE A 69 -9.10 15.70 -5.75
C PHE A 69 -8.67 14.62 -4.76
N VAL A 70 -8.58 13.40 -5.24
CA VAL A 70 -8.17 12.21 -4.48
C VAL A 70 -6.72 11.90 -4.77
N SER A 71 -5.99 11.53 -3.74
CA SER A 71 -4.64 10.93 -3.84
C SER A 71 -4.61 9.65 -3.03
N ILE A 72 -4.39 8.51 -3.69
CA ILE A 72 -4.29 7.20 -3.03
C ILE A 72 -2.89 7.06 -2.44
N THR A 73 -2.79 6.93 -1.12
CA THR A 73 -1.53 6.88 -0.36
C THR A 73 -1.12 5.46 0.01
N GLY A 74 -2.01 4.48 -0.08
CA GLY A 74 -1.71 3.09 0.24
C GLY A 74 -2.93 2.19 0.35
N ARG A 75 -2.72 1.06 1.06
CA ARG A 75 -3.78 0.11 1.41
C ARG A 75 -3.72 -0.25 2.88
N LEU A 76 -4.85 -0.34 3.54
CA LEU A 76 -4.94 -0.72 4.96
C LEU A 76 -4.18 -2.03 5.25
N LYS A 77 -4.38 -3.07 4.42
CA LYS A 77 -3.74 -4.38 4.58
C LYS A 77 -2.26 -4.44 4.21
N ASP A 78 -1.72 -3.38 3.60
CA ASP A 78 -0.32 -3.28 3.21
C ASP A 78 0.45 -2.25 4.07
N ILE A 79 -0.21 -1.72 5.10
CA ILE A 79 0.47 -0.98 6.16
C ILE A 79 1.34 -1.94 6.96
N ILE A 80 2.58 -1.56 7.17
CA ILE A 80 3.57 -2.30 7.97
C ILE A 80 3.62 -1.63 9.34
N ILE A 81 3.31 -2.39 10.40
CA ILE A 81 3.26 -1.86 11.77
C ILE A 81 4.57 -2.16 12.48
N ARG A 82 5.48 -1.18 12.50
CA ARG A 82 6.79 -1.30 13.09
C ARG A 82 6.90 -0.44 14.35
N LYS A 83 7.11 -1.08 15.51
CA LYS A 83 7.20 -0.41 16.82
C LYS A 83 6.01 0.52 17.11
N GLY A 84 4.82 0.16 16.62
CA GLY A 84 3.60 0.96 16.75
C GLY A 84 3.44 2.09 15.73
N GLU A 85 4.39 2.28 14.82
CA GLU A 85 4.27 3.24 13.73
C GLU A 85 3.79 2.58 12.44
N ASN A 86 2.91 3.27 11.73
CA ASN A 86 2.35 2.83 10.46
C ASN A 86 3.28 3.26 9.31
N ILE A 87 3.75 2.28 8.54
CA ILE A 87 4.60 2.50 7.37
C ILE A 87 3.81 2.11 6.12
N SER A 88 3.62 3.05 5.20
CA SER A 88 3.01 2.76 3.90
C SER A 88 3.99 2.02 3.00
N ALA A 89 3.65 0.78 2.63
CA ALA A 89 4.43 0.04 1.65
C ALA A 89 4.48 0.78 0.30
N LYS A 90 3.38 1.44 -0.10
CA LYS A 90 3.29 2.20 -1.34
C LYS A 90 4.28 3.36 -1.39
N GLU A 91 4.45 4.12 -0.30
CA GLU A 91 5.43 5.22 -0.24
C GLU A 91 6.85 4.74 -0.58
N ILE A 92 7.23 3.58 -0.06
CA ILE A 92 8.54 2.99 -0.32
C ILE A 92 8.61 2.43 -1.76
N GLU A 93 7.56 1.77 -2.23
CA GLU A 93 7.47 1.23 -3.58
C GLU A 93 7.60 2.35 -4.62
N ASP A 94 6.91 3.47 -4.45
CA ASP A 94 6.96 4.62 -5.37
C ASP A 94 8.40 5.17 -5.50
N LEU A 95 9.15 5.21 -4.40
CA LEU A 95 10.55 5.61 -4.42
C LEU A 95 11.44 4.57 -5.12
N LEU A 96 11.22 3.26 -4.84
CA LEU A 96 11.99 2.18 -5.45
C LEU A 96 11.72 2.06 -6.95
N TYR A 97 10.49 2.27 -7.42
CA TYR A 97 10.18 2.30 -8.85
C TYR A 97 10.93 3.40 -9.61
N ALA A 98 11.25 4.50 -8.94
CA ALA A 98 12.06 5.57 -9.54
C ALA A 98 13.57 5.25 -9.56
N HIS A 99 14.02 4.12 -8.99
CA HIS A 99 15.43 3.73 -8.98
C HIS A 99 15.86 3.21 -10.36
N PRO A 100 17.02 3.68 -10.91
CA PRO A 100 17.44 3.34 -12.27
C PRO A 100 17.66 1.84 -12.51
N ALA A 101 18.08 1.08 -11.51
CA ALA A 101 18.35 -0.36 -11.61
C ALA A 101 17.12 -1.25 -11.39
N ILE A 102 15.99 -0.73 -10.89
CA ILE A 102 14.80 -1.52 -10.55
C ILE A 102 13.82 -1.51 -11.74
N ALA A 103 13.36 -2.71 -12.12
CA ALA A 103 12.32 -2.90 -13.12
C ALA A 103 10.93 -3.06 -12.50
N ASP A 104 10.86 -3.74 -11.34
CA ASP A 104 9.61 -4.00 -10.62
C ASP A 104 9.91 -4.16 -9.11
N CYS A 105 8.96 -3.84 -8.24
CA CYS A 105 9.17 -4.02 -6.81
C CYS A 105 7.87 -4.25 -6.05
N ALA A 106 8.00 -4.83 -4.87
CA ALA A 106 6.95 -4.91 -3.87
C ALA A 106 7.58 -4.78 -2.47
N VAL A 107 6.90 -4.06 -1.59
CA VAL A 107 7.30 -3.95 -0.18
C VAL A 107 6.28 -4.66 0.69
N ILE A 108 6.76 -5.49 1.59
CA ILE A 108 5.94 -6.32 2.48
C ILE A 108 6.38 -6.18 3.94
N GLY A 109 5.42 -6.26 4.84
CA GLY A 109 5.69 -6.46 6.27
C GLY A 109 5.95 -7.94 6.54
N LEU A 110 7.01 -8.21 7.28
CA LEU A 110 7.36 -9.54 7.80
C LEU A 110 7.35 -9.48 9.32
N SER A 111 6.84 -10.52 9.96
CA SER A 111 6.83 -10.60 11.42
C SER A 111 8.24 -10.51 11.99
N ASP A 112 8.41 -9.71 13.02
CA ASP A 112 9.66 -9.48 13.73
C ASP A 112 9.43 -9.43 15.23
N ALA A 113 10.20 -10.22 16.00
CA ALA A 113 9.99 -10.36 17.45
C ALA A 113 10.28 -9.07 18.24
N SER A 114 11.11 -8.17 17.71
CA SER A 114 11.55 -6.95 18.40
C SER A 114 10.74 -5.71 18.01
N SER A 115 10.22 -5.68 16.79
CA SER A 115 9.52 -4.51 16.21
C SER A 115 8.05 -4.75 15.88
N GLY A 116 7.54 -5.97 16.07
CA GLY A 116 6.23 -6.41 15.58
C GLY A 116 6.32 -6.82 14.11
N GLU A 117 6.59 -5.87 13.24
CA GLU A 117 6.93 -6.11 11.84
C GLU A 117 8.20 -5.37 11.45
N ARG A 118 8.84 -5.86 10.38
CA ARG A 118 9.93 -5.22 9.66
C ARG A 118 9.60 -5.13 8.18
N ALA A 119 10.09 -4.11 7.51
CA ALA A 119 9.87 -3.93 6.08
C ALA A 119 10.89 -4.74 5.27
N CYS A 120 10.39 -5.44 4.25
CA CYS A 120 11.22 -6.15 3.27
C CYS A 120 10.89 -5.62 1.87
N ALA A 121 11.92 -5.14 1.18
CA ALA A 121 11.84 -4.79 -0.24
C ALA A 121 12.16 -6.02 -1.08
N VAL A 122 11.24 -6.41 -1.94
CA VAL A 122 11.43 -7.48 -2.93
C VAL A 122 11.47 -6.81 -4.30
N VAL A 123 12.60 -6.93 -5.01
CA VAL A 123 12.84 -6.20 -6.25
C VAL A 123 13.19 -7.12 -7.41
N VAL A 124 12.81 -6.70 -8.60
CA VAL A 124 13.26 -7.25 -9.88
C VAL A 124 14.19 -6.23 -10.50
N LEU A 125 15.39 -6.62 -10.85
CA LEU A 125 16.36 -5.71 -11.48
C LEU A 125 16.20 -5.65 -12.99
N LYS A 126 16.55 -4.52 -13.57
CA LYS A 126 16.71 -4.40 -15.03
C LYS A 126 17.90 -5.25 -15.50
N ALA A 127 17.83 -5.75 -16.73
CA ALA A 127 18.92 -6.55 -17.32
C ALA A 127 20.27 -5.85 -17.22
N GLY A 128 21.27 -6.56 -16.69
CA GLY A 128 22.63 -6.04 -16.51
C GLY A 128 22.81 -5.06 -15.35
N SER A 129 21.79 -4.81 -14.54
CA SER A 129 21.88 -3.97 -13.35
C SER A 129 22.20 -4.80 -12.12
N SER A 130 22.75 -4.14 -11.10
CA SER A 130 22.97 -4.67 -9.75
C SER A 130 22.44 -3.70 -8.72
N LEU A 131 22.11 -4.19 -7.54
CA LEU A 131 21.71 -3.40 -6.38
C LEU A 131 22.05 -4.17 -5.12
N THR A 132 22.78 -3.55 -4.22
CA THR A 132 23.07 -4.07 -2.90
C THR A 132 22.15 -3.44 -1.85
N PHE A 133 22.02 -4.09 -0.69
CA PHE A 133 21.25 -3.53 0.41
C PHE A 133 21.74 -2.14 0.86
N PRO A 134 23.06 -1.88 1.06
CA PRO A 134 23.52 -0.53 1.38
C PRO A 134 23.18 0.53 0.32
N GLU A 135 23.30 0.19 -0.96
CA GLU A 135 22.94 1.10 -2.06
C GLU A 135 21.46 1.46 -2.05
N MET A 136 20.59 0.49 -1.80
CA MET A 136 19.15 0.74 -1.63
C MET A 136 18.88 1.68 -0.44
N VAL A 137 19.50 1.42 0.70
CA VAL A 137 19.36 2.25 1.91
C VAL A 137 19.81 3.68 1.63
N ASP A 138 20.98 3.86 1.03
CA ASP A 138 21.52 5.19 0.70
C ASP A 138 20.64 5.92 -0.31
N TYR A 139 20.12 5.21 -1.31
CA TYR A 139 19.18 5.77 -2.27
C TYR A 139 17.91 6.30 -1.58
N LEU A 140 17.25 5.48 -0.75
CA LEU A 140 16.03 5.88 -0.05
C LEU A 140 16.26 7.05 0.91
N ARG A 141 17.40 7.09 1.60
CA ARG A 141 17.81 8.21 2.46
C ARG A 141 18.02 9.49 1.65
N ASN A 142 18.65 9.41 0.49
CA ASN A 142 18.85 10.55 -0.41
C ASN A 142 17.51 11.08 -0.97
N LYS A 143 16.48 10.24 -1.02
CA LYS A 143 15.09 10.62 -1.32
C LYS A 143 14.32 11.15 -0.11
N GLN A 144 15.02 11.41 1.02
CA GLN A 144 14.46 11.93 2.27
C GLN A 144 13.43 11.02 2.96
N LEU A 145 13.44 9.71 2.64
CA LEU A 145 12.62 8.76 3.37
C LEU A 145 13.11 8.68 4.83
N SER A 146 12.18 8.81 5.77
CA SER A 146 12.47 8.71 7.20
C SER A 146 13.08 7.36 7.56
N MET A 147 14.11 7.34 8.42
CA MET A 147 14.89 6.15 8.75
C MET A 147 14.06 4.97 9.28
N HIS A 148 12.98 5.26 10.01
CA HIS A 148 12.11 4.21 10.53
C HIS A 148 11.28 3.51 9.43
N LYS A 149 11.18 4.11 8.24
CA LYS A 149 10.48 3.55 7.07
C LYS A 149 11.40 2.77 6.13
N VAL A 150 12.72 2.93 6.25
CA VAL A 150 13.68 2.24 5.38
C VAL A 150 13.59 0.74 5.61
N PRO A 151 13.43 -0.09 4.54
CA PRO A 151 13.40 -1.55 4.67
C PRO A 151 14.67 -2.10 5.32
N GLU A 152 14.50 -3.13 6.16
CA GLU A 152 15.60 -3.84 6.83
C GLU A 152 16.08 -5.05 6.06
N GLN A 153 15.36 -5.43 5.00
CA GLN A 153 15.69 -6.57 4.15
C GLN A 153 15.51 -6.20 2.68
N LEU A 154 16.42 -6.70 1.83
CA LEU A 154 16.33 -6.63 0.38
C LEU A 154 16.39 -8.05 -0.18
N GLU A 155 15.40 -8.41 -1.00
CA GLU A 155 15.37 -9.65 -1.77
C GLU A 155 15.35 -9.31 -3.26
N ILE A 156 16.19 -9.98 -4.04
CA ILE A 156 16.25 -9.83 -5.49
C ILE A 156 15.73 -11.11 -6.13
N ILE A 157 14.76 -10.97 -7.03
CA ILE A 157 14.10 -12.09 -7.72
C ILE A 157 13.96 -11.81 -9.20
N ASP A 158 13.73 -12.87 -9.99
CA ASP A 158 13.57 -12.75 -11.44
C ASP A 158 12.22 -12.16 -11.84
N ALA A 159 11.15 -12.45 -11.08
CA ALA A 159 9.80 -11.92 -11.33
C ALA A 159 8.95 -11.94 -10.06
N LEU A 160 8.12 -10.91 -9.87
CA LEU A 160 7.12 -10.87 -8.80
C LEU A 160 5.97 -11.85 -9.09
N PRO A 161 5.49 -12.61 -8.08
CA PRO A 161 4.31 -13.45 -8.25
C PRO A 161 3.07 -12.58 -8.50
N ARG A 162 2.33 -12.89 -9.56
CA ARG A 162 1.12 -12.14 -9.95
C ARG A 162 -0.05 -13.07 -10.19
N ASN A 163 -1.24 -12.58 -9.92
CA ASN A 163 -2.47 -13.26 -10.31
C ASN A 163 -2.75 -13.06 -11.82
N PRO A 164 -3.76 -13.74 -12.41
CA PRO A 164 -4.11 -13.58 -13.82
C PRO A 164 -4.49 -12.15 -14.24
N SER A 165 -4.93 -11.30 -13.30
CA SER A 165 -5.20 -9.88 -13.56
C SER A 165 -3.97 -8.97 -13.45
N GLY A 166 -2.77 -9.55 -13.25
CA GLY A 166 -1.51 -8.82 -13.16
C GLY A 166 -1.18 -8.24 -11.76
N LYS A 167 -2.05 -8.46 -10.76
CA LYS A 167 -1.83 -7.94 -9.39
C LYS A 167 -0.77 -8.76 -8.66
N VAL A 168 0.19 -8.09 -8.01
CA VAL A 168 1.22 -8.72 -7.19
C VAL A 168 0.59 -9.47 -6.00
N LEU A 169 1.01 -10.72 -5.80
CA LEU A 169 0.56 -11.59 -4.71
C LEU A 169 1.48 -11.41 -3.49
N LYS A 170 1.34 -10.29 -2.78
CA LYS A 170 2.14 -9.98 -1.58
C LYS A 170 2.01 -11.07 -0.49
N LYS A 171 0.88 -11.79 -0.44
CA LYS A 171 0.70 -12.93 0.46
C LYS A 171 1.75 -14.01 0.23
N ASP A 172 2.02 -14.35 -1.02
CA ASP A 172 2.98 -15.40 -1.39
C ASP A 172 4.41 -14.96 -1.04
N LEU A 173 4.73 -13.67 -1.24
CA LEU A 173 6.01 -13.11 -0.82
C LEU A 173 6.19 -13.18 0.70
N ARG A 174 5.14 -12.87 1.49
CA ARG A 174 5.19 -13.00 2.96
C ARG A 174 5.45 -14.44 3.41
N VAL A 175 4.85 -15.43 2.74
CA VAL A 175 5.10 -16.85 3.02
C VAL A 175 6.55 -17.23 2.68
N THR A 176 7.06 -16.76 1.53
CA THR A 176 8.40 -17.10 1.05
C THR A 176 9.50 -16.53 1.95
N TYR A 177 9.35 -15.30 2.44
CA TYR A 177 10.40 -14.57 3.16
C TYR A 177 10.15 -14.43 4.66
N GLY A 178 8.96 -14.73 5.15
CA GLY A 178 8.60 -14.60 6.57
C GLY A 178 9.29 -15.57 7.53
N GLY A 179 9.84 -16.67 7.02
CA GLY A 179 10.57 -17.65 7.83
C GLY A 179 12.10 -17.52 7.78
N ARG A 180 12.63 -16.52 7.10
CA ARG A 180 14.07 -16.28 6.99
C ARG A 180 14.49 -15.23 8.03
N ILE A 181 14.90 -15.71 9.22
CA ILE A 181 15.60 -14.95 10.27
C ILE A 181 17.06 -15.41 10.29
#